data_de8ad9371446574b5e8e424627a994ac
#
_entry.id   de8ad9371446574b5e8e424627a994ac
#
_cell.length_a   1.000
_cell.length_b   1.000
_cell.length_c   1.000
_cell.angle_alpha   90.00
_cell.angle_beta   90.00
_cell.angle_gamma   90.00
#
_symmetry.space_group_name_H-M   'P 1'
#
loop_
_entity.id
_entity.type
_entity.pdbx_description
1 polymer ?
#
loop_
_entity_poly.entity_id
_entity_poly.type
_entity_poly.pdbx_seq_one_letter_code
_entity_poly.pdbx_strand_id
1 'polypeptide(L)'
;MGLAEGSPAIGEYERFMLGMKSTARKVLVLLHTERYSRPGLTRAWLQNRMWINGGHCHIQMAFRTNEMPVHAPKKLGQALKERVQVLQAEIQKYTSRKVHHTPYYSPDSPYKGDFHRLARRLCGKSIGLVLGGGGARGITQIGIIRAMEEAGIPIDLVGGTSIGAFVGALYARHADVVPMFGFAKKFAGRMASLWRFALDLTYPSASYTTGHEFNRGIFKALGDTQMEDFWLEYYCNTTNISKSRAEFHTSGYAWRYIRASMSLAGLLPPLCDEGSMLLDGGYIDNLTVSHMKGLGVDIIFAIDVGALDDDTPQTYGDSLSGAWAFVNRWNPFSSHPNPPTLAEIQGRLAYVSSVDALERAKTMAGCIYMRPPIDDYGTLDFHKFDELYQLGYKYGQEFFNKMKEQGVLPLVEETEAKKALRRTMAPRRASI
;
A
#
# COMPACT_ATOMS: atom_id res chain seq x y z
N MET A 1 -18.81 -17.93 -3.80
CA MET A 1 -18.46 -17.36 -2.49
C MET A 1 -18.05 -18.50 -1.57
N GLY A 2 -16.96 -18.32 -0.83
CA GLY A 2 -16.46 -19.31 0.14
C GLY A 2 -16.19 -18.66 1.48
N LEU A 3 -16.41 -19.42 2.57
CA LEU A 3 -15.97 -19.00 3.90
C LEU A 3 -14.44 -19.12 3.94
N ALA A 4 -13.74 -18.03 4.16
CA ALA A 4 -12.28 -17.98 4.08
C ALA A 4 -11.61 -19.01 5.01
N GLU A 5 -12.14 -19.18 6.22
CA GLU A 5 -11.65 -20.15 7.21
C GLU A 5 -12.17 -21.58 6.98
N GLY A 6 -12.98 -21.80 5.94
CA GLY A 6 -13.48 -23.10 5.56
C GLY A 6 -12.49 -23.95 4.77
N SER A 7 -12.94 -25.11 4.30
CA SER A 7 -12.14 -25.99 3.43
C SER A 7 -11.97 -25.36 2.04
N PRO A 8 -10.74 -25.24 1.51
CA PRO A 8 -10.48 -24.77 0.16
C PRO A 8 -10.85 -25.80 -0.94
N ALA A 9 -11.41 -26.95 -0.58
CA ALA A 9 -11.86 -27.97 -1.52
C ALA A 9 -12.98 -27.42 -2.43
N ILE A 10 -13.05 -27.94 -3.66
CA ILE A 10 -14.09 -27.55 -4.62
C ILE A 10 -15.41 -28.18 -4.19
N GLY A 11 -16.41 -27.31 -3.91
CA GLY A 11 -17.74 -27.74 -3.51
C GLY A 11 -18.58 -28.29 -4.67
N GLU A 12 -19.68 -28.94 -4.33
CA GLU A 12 -20.60 -29.56 -5.30
C GLU A 12 -21.21 -28.55 -6.27
N TYR A 13 -21.71 -27.42 -5.77
CA TYR A 13 -22.23 -26.32 -6.58
C TYR A 13 -21.19 -25.72 -7.51
N GLU A 14 -19.95 -25.65 -7.04
CA GLU A 14 -18.84 -25.13 -7.83
C GLU A 14 -18.51 -26.07 -8.98
N ARG A 15 -18.51 -27.40 -8.75
CA ARG A 15 -18.36 -28.42 -9.80
C ARG A 15 -19.47 -28.32 -10.83
N PHE A 16 -20.70 -28.12 -10.38
CA PHE A 16 -21.86 -27.93 -11.27
C PHE A 16 -21.69 -26.69 -12.17
N MET A 17 -21.27 -25.54 -11.57
CA MET A 17 -20.99 -24.32 -12.32
C MET A 17 -19.85 -24.47 -13.33
N LEU A 18 -18.85 -25.30 -13.03
CA LEU A 18 -17.75 -25.59 -13.95
C LEU A 18 -18.19 -26.41 -15.14
N GLY A 19 -19.18 -27.31 -14.95
CA GLY A 19 -19.81 -28.07 -16.02
C GLY A 19 -20.61 -27.21 -17.00
N MET A 20 -21.02 -26.00 -16.58
CA MET A 20 -21.62 -25.01 -17.47
C MET A 20 -20.54 -24.37 -18.32
N LYS A 21 -20.58 -24.54 -19.65
CA LYS A 21 -19.64 -23.90 -20.60
C LYS A 21 -19.91 -22.39 -20.70
N SER A 22 -19.75 -21.68 -19.60
CA SER A 22 -19.97 -20.23 -19.52
C SER A 22 -18.67 -19.46 -19.74
N THR A 23 -18.71 -18.46 -20.62
CA THR A 23 -17.62 -17.47 -20.84
C THR A 23 -17.61 -16.34 -19.80
N ALA A 24 -18.58 -16.35 -18.88
CA ALA A 24 -18.68 -15.30 -17.84
C ALA A 24 -17.40 -15.21 -16.99
N ARG A 25 -17.05 -14.00 -16.62
CA ARG A 25 -15.93 -13.72 -15.73
C ARG A 25 -16.18 -14.34 -14.35
N LYS A 26 -15.22 -15.08 -13.84
CA LYS A 26 -15.32 -15.82 -12.59
C LYS A 26 -14.45 -15.14 -11.54
N VAL A 27 -15.07 -14.69 -10.46
CA VAL A 27 -14.41 -13.99 -9.32
C VAL A 27 -14.53 -14.86 -8.07
N LEU A 28 -13.45 -15.06 -7.36
CA LEU A 28 -13.46 -15.71 -6.05
C LEU A 28 -13.77 -14.67 -4.97
N VAL A 29 -14.85 -14.87 -4.23
CA VAL A 29 -15.21 -14.03 -3.08
C VAL A 29 -14.97 -14.82 -1.80
N LEU A 30 -14.02 -14.37 -0.98
CA LEU A 30 -13.70 -14.95 0.31
C LEU A 30 -14.39 -14.16 1.42
N LEU A 31 -15.25 -14.84 2.19
CA LEU A 31 -16.00 -14.26 3.29
C LEU A 31 -15.27 -14.53 4.59
N HIS A 32 -14.92 -13.46 5.29
CA HIS A 32 -14.18 -13.49 6.57
C HIS A 32 -15.07 -13.04 7.74
N THR A 33 -14.85 -13.63 8.90
CA THR A 33 -15.47 -13.19 10.16
C THR A 33 -14.79 -11.94 10.69
N GLU A 34 -13.48 -11.82 10.50
CA GLU A 34 -12.66 -10.68 10.90
C GLU A 34 -11.99 -10.05 9.67
N ARG A 35 -11.62 -8.76 9.76
CA ARG A 35 -10.89 -8.05 8.69
C ARG A 35 -9.40 -8.41 8.70
N TYR A 36 -9.14 -9.69 8.50
CA TYR A 36 -7.81 -10.26 8.48
C TYR A 36 -7.79 -11.53 7.63
N SER A 37 -6.81 -11.65 6.75
CA SER A 37 -6.50 -12.90 6.05
C SER A 37 -5.21 -13.50 6.61
N ARG A 38 -5.21 -14.79 6.91
CA ARG A 38 -4.00 -15.48 7.35
C ARG A 38 -3.05 -15.62 6.16
N PRO A 39 -1.72 -15.48 6.39
CA PRO A 39 -0.74 -15.66 5.32
C PRO A 39 -0.90 -17.01 4.60
N GLY A 40 -1.00 -16.95 3.27
CA GLY A 40 -1.17 -18.11 2.41
C GLY A 40 -2.59 -18.68 2.30
N LEU A 41 -3.56 -18.11 2.99
CA LEU A 41 -4.96 -18.54 2.92
C LEU A 41 -5.51 -18.43 1.50
N THR A 42 -5.38 -17.27 0.91
CA THR A 42 -5.89 -16.98 -0.44
C THR A 42 -5.22 -17.86 -1.48
N ARG A 43 -3.92 -18.08 -1.36
CA ARG A 43 -3.17 -18.98 -2.22
C ARG A 43 -3.74 -20.39 -2.19
N ALA A 44 -4.07 -20.93 -1.00
CA ALA A 44 -4.66 -22.26 -0.86
C ALA A 44 -6.02 -22.37 -1.57
N TRP A 45 -6.83 -21.29 -1.56
CA TRP A 45 -8.07 -21.21 -2.29
C TRP A 45 -7.86 -21.12 -3.80
N LEU A 46 -6.89 -20.33 -4.26
CA LEU A 46 -6.61 -20.11 -5.67
C LEU A 46 -5.96 -21.32 -6.35
N GLN A 47 -5.09 -22.06 -5.66
CA GLN A 47 -4.38 -23.21 -6.22
C GLN A 47 -5.31 -24.27 -6.83
N ASN A 48 -6.49 -24.45 -6.28
CA ASN A 48 -7.48 -25.40 -6.77
C ASN A 48 -8.44 -24.79 -7.80
N ARG A 49 -8.25 -23.52 -8.21
CA ARG A 49 -9.20 -22.74 -9.02
C ARG A 49 -8.53 -22.01 -10.18
N MET A 50 -7.82 -22.78 -11.01
CA MET A 50 -7.12 -22.24 -12.20
C MET A 50 -8.02 -21.54 -13.21
N TRP A 51 -9.35 -21.74 -13.09
CA TRP A 51 -10.36 -21.11 -13.96
C TRP A 51 -10.82 -19.72 -13.50
N ILE A 52 -10.33 -19.23 -12.36
CA ILE A 52 -10.60 -17.87 -11.89
C ILE A 52 -9.86 -16.89 -12.80
N ASN A 53 -10.61 -16.11 -13.54
CA ASN A 53 -10.10 -15.10 -14.48
C ASN A 53 -10.50 -13.67 -14.12
N GLY A 54 -11.29 -13.50 -13.05
CA GLY A 54 -11.77 -12.22 -12.54
C GLY A 54 -11.09 -11.73 -11.27
N GLY A 55 -10.05 -12.44 -10.81
CA GLY A 55 -9.38 -12.14 -9.54
C GLY A 55 -10.16 -12.64 -8.33
N HIS A 56 -9.82 -12.14 -7.17
CA HIS A 56 -10.46 -12.47 -5.90
C HIS A 56 -10.79 -11.22 -5.09
N CYS A 57 -11.64 -11.37 -4.07
CA CYS A 57 -12.08 -10.27 -3.22
C CYS A 57 -12.30 -10.78 -1.80
N HIS A 58 -11.82 -10.04 -0.81
CA HIS A 58 -12.05 -10.29 0.62
C HIS A 58 -13.24 -9.46 1.10
N ILE A 59 -14.17 -10.08 1.78
CA ILE A 59 -15.37 -9.42 2.33
C ILE A 59 -15.51 -9.81 3.79
N GLN A 60 -15.61 -8.82 4.66
CA GLN A 60 -15.96 -9.06 6.05
C GLN A 60 -17.46 -9.26 6.19
N MET A 61 -17.86 -10.37 6.78
CA MET A 61 -19.24 -10.66 7.13
C MET A 61 -19.44 -10.52 8.64
N ALA A 62 -20.42 -9.74 9.04
CA ALA A 62 -20.94 -9.82 10.39
C ALA A 62 -21.81 -11.08 10.50
N PHE A 63 -21.17 -12.23 10.71
CA PHE A 63 -21.94 -13.38 11.17
C PHE A 63 -22.45 -13.04 12.57
N ARG A 64 -23.75 -12.93 12.74
CA ARG A 64 -24.34 -13.06 14.06
C ARG A 64 -23.90 -14.44 14.52
N THR A 65 -22.99 -14.51 15.49
CA THR A 65 -22.87 -15.69 16.31
C THR A 65 -24.28 -15.90 16.84
N ASN A 66 -24.98 -16.93 16.33
CA ASN A 66 -26.24 -17.33 16.88
C ASN A 66 -26.01 -17.37 18.39
N GLU A 67 -26.85 -16.65 19.13
CA GLU A 67 -26.87 -16.76 20.58
C GLU A 67 -26.84 -18.24 20.85
N MET A 68 -25.77 -18.70 21.50
CA MET A 68 -25.65 -20.11 21.89
C MET A 68 -26.97 -20.45 22.56
N PRO A 69 -27.64 -21.53 22.20
CA PRO A 69 -28.88 -21.88 22.85
C PRO A 69 -28.61 -21.87 24.33
N VAL A 70 -29.46 -21.16 25.09
CA VAL A 70 -29.36 -21.07 26.54
C VAL A 70 -29.40 -22.50 27.06
N HIS A 71 -28.23 -23.09 27.27
CA HIS A 71 -28.13 -24.39 27.85
C HIS A 71 -28.61 -24.32 29.29
N ALA A 72 -29.42 -25.29 29.68
CA ALA A 72 -29.89 -25.52 31.01
C ALA A 72 -28.84 -25.26 32.11
N PRO A 73 -29.22 -24.85 33.31
CA PRO A 73 -28.30 -24.33 34.32
C PRO A 73 -27.19 -25.33 34.61
N LYS A 74 -25.98 -24.98 34.21
CA LYS A 74 -24.77 -25.74 34.49
C LYS A 74 -24.42 -25.62 35.96
N LYS A 75 -23.91 -26.67 36.56
CA LYS A 75 -23.44 -26.69 37.95
C LYS A 75 -22.47 -25.52 38.20
N LEU A 76 -22.60 -24.84 39.32
CA LEU A 76 -21.89 -23.61 39.67
C LEU A 76 -20.39 -23.59 39.36
N GLY A 77 -19.73 -24.73 39.51
CA GLY A 77 -18.29 -24.87 39.20
C GLY A 77 -17.92 -24.84 37.71
N GLN A 78 -18.83 -25.22 36.81
CA GLN A 78 -18.61 -25.11 35.35
C GLN A 78 -18.85 -23.68 34.88
N ALA A 79 -19.84 -22.98 35.42
CA ALA A 79 -20.12 -21.58 35.15
C ALA A 79 -18.94 -20.66 35.58
N LEU A 80 -18.28 -21.00 36.70
CA LEU A 80 -17.10 -20.25 37.17
C LEU A 80 -15.90 -20.48 36.26
N LYS A 81 -15.65 -21.72 35.85
CA LYS A 81 -14.55 -22.03 34.87
C LYS A 81 -14.76 -21.32 33.53
N GLU A 82 -15.97 -21.31 33.01
CA GLU A 82 -16.29 -20.59 31.77
C GLU A 82 -16.11 -19.08 31.92
N ARG A 83 -16.55 -18.48 33.05
CA ARG A 83 -16.29 -17.05 33.32
C ARG A 83 -14.81 -16.73 33.44
N VAL A 84 -14.02 -17.59 34.05
CA VAL A 84 -12.56 -17.42 34.12
C VAL A 84 -11.93 -17.55 32.76
N GLN A 85 -12.36 -18.49 31.91
CA GLN A 85 -11.89 -18.62 30.53
C GLN A 85 -12.28 -17.43 29.65
N VAL A 86 -13.50 -16.91 29.82
CA VAL A 86 -13.96 -15.69 29.12
C VAL A 86 -13.15 -14.47 29.59
N LEU A 87 -12.92 -14.30 30.89
CA LEU A 87 -12.07 -13.26 31.45
C LEU A 87 -10.60 -13.38 30.98
N GLN A 88 -10.06 -14.61 30.94
CA GLN A 88 -8.72 -14.85 30.40
C GLN A 88 -8.66 -14.53 28.91
N ALA A 89 -9.67 -14.88 28.12
CA ALA A 89 -9.78 -14.53 26.70
C ALA A 89 -9.93 -13.01 26.49
N GLU A 90 -10.68 -12.32 27.35
CA GLU A 90 -10.76 -10.87 27.33
C GLU A 90 -9.47 -10.19 27.74
N ILE A 91 -8.80 -10.65 28.80
CA ILE A 91 -7.48 -10.16 29.21
C ILE A 91 -6.44 -10.44 28.13
N GLN A 92 -6.48 -11.60 27.48
CA GLN A 92 -5.62 -11.92 26.34
C GLN A 92 -5.92 -11.06 25.10
N LYS A 93 -7.18 -10.63 24.93
CA LYS A 93 -7.62 -9.67 23.92
C LYS A 93 -7.07 -8.26 24.21
N TYR A 94 -6.98 -7.87 25.49
CA TYR A 94 -6.40 -6.59 25.92
C TYR A 94 -4.86 -6.60 25.94
N THR A 95 -4.24 -7.72 26.29
CA THR A 95 -2.76 -7.84 26.35
C THR A 95 -2.11 -8.16 25.01
N SER A 96 -2.76 -8.94 24.15
CA SER A 96 -2.40 -9.00 22.74
C SER A 96 -2.96 -7.76 22.06
N ARG A 97 -2.26 -6.68 22.01
CA ARG A 97 -2.60 -5.44 21.29
C ARG A 97 -3.00 -5.69 19.81
N LYS A 98 -3.98 -6.53 19.56
CA LYS A 98 -4.77 -6.55 18.35
C LYS A 98 -5.75 -5.38 18.49
N VAL A 99 -5.27 -4.21 18.11
CA VAL A 99 -6.17 -3.06 17.94
C VAL A 99 -7.15 -3.48 16.84
N HIS A 100 -8.37 -3.83 17.23
CA HIS A 100 -9.47 -4.00 16.31
C HIS A 100 -9.78 -2.61 15.76
N HIS A 101 -9.11 -2.24 14.69
CA HIS A 101 -9.47 -1.03 13.95
C HIS A 101 -10.77 -1.33 13.21
N THR A 102 -11.88 -0.89 13.81
CA THR A 102 -13.09 -0.70 13.02
C THR A 102 -12.78 0.34 11.95
N PRO A 103 -12.99 0.03 10.67
CA PRO A 103 -12.71 1.00 9.61
C PRO A 103 -13.50 2.28 9.87
N TYR A 104 -12.82 3.41 9.70
CA TYR A 104 -13.32 4.77 9.94
C TYR A 104 -14.67 5.09 9.24
N TYR A 105 -15.09 4.26 8.31
CA TYR A 105 -16.17 4.52 7.35
C TYR A 105 -17.51 3.89 7.63
N SER A 106 -17.68 3.07 8.63
CA SER A 106 -19.03 2.53 8.89
C SER A 106 -19.23 2.07 10.31
N PRO A 107 -19.93 2.88 11.14
CA PRO A 107 -20.52 2.37 12.37
C PRO A 107 -21.58 1.30 12.07
N ASP A 108 -22.17 1.28 10.86
CA ASP A 108 -23.36 0.46 10.58
C ASP A 108 -23.10 -0.96 10.11
N SER A 109 -21.96 -1.26 9.55
CA SER A 109 -21.53 -2.63 9.24
C SER A 109 -20.37 -2.65 8.26
N PRO A 110 -19.19 -3.15 8.66
CA PRO A 110 -17.98 -3.18 7.80
C PRO A 110 -18.18 -3.94 6.49
N TYR A 111 -19.09 -4.91 6.45
CA TYR A 111 -19.41 -5.68 5.24
C TYR A 111 -20.09 -4.87 4.12
N LYS A 112 -20.85 -3.82 4.43
CA LYS A 112 -21.50 -3.01 3.39
C LYS A 112 -20.48 -2.34 2.48
N GLY A 113 -19.40 -1.79 3.04
CA GLY A 113 -18.32 -1.19 2.27
C GLY A 113 -17.64 -2.18 1.32
N ASP A 114 -17.39 -3.40 1.79
CA ASP A 114 -16.75 -4.44 0.99
C ASP A 114 -17.66 -4.96 -0.14
N PHE A 115 -18.96 -5.11 0.11
CA PHE A 115 -19.91 -5.45 -0.94
C PHE A 115 -20.09 -4.32 -1.97
N HIS A 116 -20.05 -3.05 -1.54
CA HIS A 116 -20.06 -1.91 -2.47
C HIS A 116 -18.79 -1.90 -3.33
N ARG A 117 -17.62 -2.25 -2.76
CA ARG A 117 -16.36 -2.42 -3.52
C ARG A 117 -16.52 -3.51 -4.59
N LEU A 118 -17.04 -4.69 -4.22
CA LEU A 118 -17.32 -5.76 -5.17
C LEU A 118 -18.28 -5.30 -6.27
N ALA A 119 -19.37 -4.60 -5.92
CA ALA A 119 -20.33 -4.08 -6.88
C ALA A 119 -19.68 -3.09 -7.86
N ARG A 120 -18.88 -2.13 -7.37
CA ARG A 120 -18.13 -1.20 -8.25
C ARG A 120 -17.19 -1.98 -9.18
N ARG A 121 -16.51 -3.00 -8.66
CA ARG A 121 -15.60 -3.83 -9.46
C ARG A 121 -16.31 -4.58 -10.57
N LEU A 122 -17.47 -5.17 -10.29
CA LEU A 122 -18.29 -5.89 -11.28
C LEU A 122 -18.93 -4.97 -12.32
N CYS A 123 -19.31 -3.75 -11.92
CA CYS A 123 -19.94 -2.75 -12.80
C CYS A 123 -18.92 -1.90 -13.58
N GLY A 124 -17.62 -2.14 -13.46
CA GLY A 124 -16.58 -1.32 -14.09
C GLY A 124 -16.54 0.13 -13.58
N LYS A 125 -16.90 0.36 -12.31
CA LYS A 125 -16.93 1.67 -11.63
C LYS A 125 -15.92 1.75 -10.49
N SER A 126 -14.87 0.94 -10.56
CA SER A 126 -13.82 0.90 -9.53
C SER A 126 -13.02 2.20 -9.48
N ILE A 127 -12.59 2.53 -8.26
CA ILE A 127 -11.70 3.67 -7.99
C ILE A 127 -10.34 3.11 -7.58
N GLY A 128 -9.33 3.47 -8.36
CA GLY A 128 -7.95 3.04 -8.14
C GLY A 128 -7.08 4.14 -7.56
N LEU A 129 -6.07 3.72 -6.81
CA LEU A 129 -5.03 4.57 -6.26
C LEU A 129 -3.68 4.11 -6.81
N VAL A 130 -2.98 4.97 -7.54
CA VAL A 130 -1.63 4.73 -8.05
C VAL A 130 -0.65 5.63 -7.31
N LEU A 131 0.36 5.01 -6.71
CA LEU A 131 1.37 5.67 -5.88
C LEU A 131 2.73 5.61 -6.56
N GLY A 132 3.25 6.76 -6.96
CA GLY A 132 4.57 6.86 -7.60
C GLY A 132 5.73 6.69 -6.63
N GLY A 133 6.90 6.39 -7.18
CA GLY A 133 8.18 6.35 -6.47
C GLY A 133 8.79 7.73 -6.28
N GLY A 134 9.55 7.92 -5.20
CA GLY A 134 10.22 9.21 -4.88
C GLY A 134 10.97 9.19 -3.54
N GLY A 135 11.29 8.02 -3.00
CA GLY A 135 11.99 7.88 -1.73
C GLY A 135 11.21 8.48 -0.56
N ALA A 136 11.85 9.24 0.32
CA ALA A 136 11.23 9.84 1.50
C ALA A 136 10.03 10.74 1.16
N ARG A 137 10.01 11.36 -0.03
CA ARG A 137 8.88 12.18 -0.49
C ARG A 137 7.56 11.41 -0.53
N GLY A 138 7.61 10.07 -0.71
CA GLY A 138 6.45 9.20 -0.64
C GLY A 138 5.71 9.17 0.70
N ILE A 139 6.31 9.71 1.77
CA ILE A 139 5.63 9.88 3.06
C ILE A 139 4.41 10.81 2.93
N THR A 140 4.43 11.76 2.00
CA THR A 140 3.29 12.65 1.71
C THR A 140 2.06 11.88 1.26
N GLN A 141 2.24 10.74 0.57
CA GLN A 141 1.14 9.89 0.12
C GLN A 141 0.29 9.38 1.29
N ILE A 142 0.91 9.13 2.46
CA ILE A 142 0.20 8.70 3.68
C ILE A 142 -0.78 9.79 4.14
N GLY A 143 -0.34 11.05 4.13
CA GLY A 143 -1.20 12.19 4.46
C GLY A 143 -2.34 12.38 3.46
N ILE A 144 -2.06 12.22 2.16
CA ILE A 144 -3.07 12.33 1.11
C ILE A 144 -4.10 11.19 1.23
N ILE A 145 -3.68 9.94 1.47
CA ILE A 145 -4.59 8.81 1.67
C ILE A 145 -5.51 9.07 2.87
N ARG A 146 -4.99 9.63 3.96
CA ARG A 146 -5.83 10.04 5.09
C ARG A 146 -6.87 11.07 4.69
N ALA A 147 -6.48 12.08 3.93
CA ALA A 147 -7.41 13.09 3.44
C ALA A 147 -8.47 12.48 2.49
N MET A 148 -8.09 11.49 1.65
CA MET A 148 -9.05 10.72 0.82
C MET A 148 -10.08 9.99 1.67
N GLU A 149 -9.62 9.29 2.70
CA GLU A 149 -10.51 8.61 3.64
C GLU A 149 -11.48 9.58 4.30
N GLU A 150 -10.98 10.71 4.82
CA GLU A 150 -11.81 11.73 5.46
C GLU A 150 -12.80 12.40 4.48
N ALA A 151 -12.43 12.51 3.20
CA ALA A 151 -13.32 12.98 2.14
C ALA A 151 -14.38 11.96 1.73
N GLY A 152 -14.28 10.70 2.17
CA GLY A 152 -15.24 9.63 1.84
C GLY A 152 -15.01 8.99 0.47
N ILE A 153 -13.82 9.15 -0.11
CA ILE A 153 -13.46 8.54 -1.40
C ILE A 153 -13.12 7.06 -1.17
N PRO A 154 -13.87 6.11 -1.75
CA PRO A 154 -13.54 4.70 -1.62
C PRO A 154 -12.36 4.33 -2.51
N ILE A 155 -11.46 3.47 -2.01
CA ILE A 155 -10.34 2.93 -2.78
C ILE A 155 -10.57 1.43 -2.95
N ASP A 156 -10.58 0.97 -4.20
CA ASP A 156 -10.89 -0.43 -4.55
C ASP A 156 -9.64 -1.23 -4.94
N LEU A 157 -8.71 -0.58 -5.66
CA LEU A 157 -7.42 -1.13 -6.07
C LEU A 157 -6.29 -0.18 -5.69
N VAL A 158 -5.14 -0.74 -5.36
CA VAL A 158 -3.92 0.02 -5.08
C VAL A 158 -2.77 -0.51 -5.93
N GLY A 159 -2.12 0.39 -6.65
CA GLY A 159 -0.88 0.11 -7.36
C GLY A 159 0.24 1.00 -6.88
N GLY A 160 1.47 0.49 -6.85
CA GLY A 160 2.56 1.31 -6.38
C GLY A 160 3.91 0.97 -6.99
N THR A 161 4.78 1.98 -7.05
CA THR A 161 6.16 1.89 -7.51
C THR A 161 7.09 2.36 -6.40
N SER A 162 8.18 1.65 -6.16
CA SER A 162 9.20 2.04 -5.17
C SER A 162 8.59 2.30 -3.78
N ILE A 163 8.82 3.48 -3.20
CA ILE A 163 8.18 3.85 -1.91
C ILE A 163 6.65 3.81 -2.00
N GLY A 164 6.06 4.10 -3.17
CA GLY A 164 4.63 3.99 -3.40
C GLY A 164 4.15 2.53 -3.31
N ALA A 165 4.97 1.55 -3.72
CA ALA A 165 4.68 0.14 -3.51
C ALA A 165 4.61 -0.19 -2.01
N PHE A 166 5.54 0.33 -1.21
CA PHE A 166 5.55 0.12 0.24
C PHE A 166 4.35 0.77 0.94
N VAL A 167 4.09 2.06 0.68
CA VAL A 167 2.95 2.78 1.26
C VAL A 167 1.63 2.14 0.82
N GLY A 168 1.49 1.80 -0.47
CA GLY A 168 0.32 1.14 -1.02
C GLY A 168 0.05 -0.22 -0.39
N ALA A 169 1.08 -1.02 -0.15
CA ALA A 169 0.97 -2.31 0.52
C ALA A 169 0.51 -2.19 1.97
N LEU A 170 1.06 -1.24 2.71
CA LEU A 170 0.65 -0.98 4.10
C LEU A 170 -0.84 -0.58 4.16
N TYR A 171 -1.31 0.20 3.18
CA TYR A 171 -2.72 0.56 3.08
C TYR A 171 -3.59 -0.62 2.63
N ALA A 172 -3.22 -1.28 1.53
CA ALA A 172 -4.00 -2.37 0.95
C ALA A 172 -4.20 -3.55 1.92
N ARG A 173 -3.23 -3.79 2.79
CA ARG A 173 -3.28 -4.87 3.77
C ARG A 173 -4.48 -4.78 4.70
N HIS A 174 -4.87 -3.57 5.12
CA HIS A 174 -5.94 -3.36 6.11
C HIS A 174 -7.06 -2.44 5.61
N ALA A 175 -6.83 -1.71 4.52
CA ALA A 175 -7.66 -0.61 4.05
C ALA A 175 -7.96 0.40 5.19
N ASP A 176 -6.91 0.81 5.89
CA ASP A 176 -6.97 1.68 7.07
C ASP A 176 -5.65 2.46 7.19
N VAL A 177 -5.74 3.78 7.31
CA VAL A 177 -4.59 4.68 7.39
C VAL A 177 -3.85 4.59 8.74
N VAL A 178 -4.51 4.18 9.82
CA VAL A 178 -3.92 4.18 11.16
C VAL A 178 -2.77 3.18 11.30
N PRO A 179 -2.94 1.88 10.99
CA PRO A 179 -1.83 0.93 11.01
C PRO A 179 -0.78 1.28 9.95
N MET A 180 -1.18 1.77 8.77
CA MET A 180 -0.25 2.24 7.74
C MET A 180 0.70 3.30 8.28
N PHE A 181 0.19 4.36 8.92
CA PHE A 181 1.00 5.41 9.53
C PHE A 181 2.01 4.86 10.54
N GLY A 182 1.56 3.97 11.44
CA GLY A 182 2.41 3.39 12.48
C GLY A 182 3.58 2.58 11.92
N PHE A 183 3.33 1.74 10.91
CA PHE A 183 4.39 0.95 10.26
C PHE A 183 5.33 1.82 9.42
N ALA A 184 4.79 2.78 8.67
CA ALA A 184 5.59 3.70 7.86
C ALA A 184 6.51 4.57 8.73
N LYS A 185 6.03 5.09 9.86
CA LYS A 185 6.84 5.88 10.80
C LYS A 185 7.98 5.07 11.40
N LYS A 186 7.72 3.81 11.77
CA LYS A 186 8.77 2.90 12.27
C LYS A 186 9.82 2.60 11.19
N PHE A 187 9.38 2.40 9.95
CA PHE A 187 10.29 2.20 8.82
C PHE A 187 11.13 3.45 8.55
N ALA A 188 10.52 4.64 8.47
CA ALA A 188 11.21 5.90 8.24
C ALA A 188 12.25 6.18 9.33
N GLY A 189 11.92 5.99 10.61
CA GLY A 189 12.86 6.13 11.72
C GLY A 189 14.06 5.19 11.63
N ARG A 190 13.87 4.00 11.03
CA ARG A 190 14.96 3.06 10.77
C ARG A 190 15.84 3.53 9.63
N MET A 191 15.26 4.05 8.55
CA MET A 191 15.99 4.55 7.39
C MET A 191 16.73 5.87 7.68
N ALA A 192 16.23 6.68 8.59
CA ALA A 192 16.89 7.90 9.06
C ALA A 192 18.14 7.64 9.91
N SER A 193 18.40 6.41 10.34
CA SER A 193 19.54 6.08 11.22
C SER A 193 20.84 5.93 10.42
N LEU A 194 21.69 6.94 10.47
CA LEU A 194 23.02 6.93 9.83
C LEU A 194 23.89 5.76 10.31
N TRP A 195 23.79 5.38 11.59
CA TRP A 195 24.55 4.27 12.14
C TRP A 195 24.16 2.94 11.51
N ARG A 196 22.87 2.70 11.29
CA ARG A 196 22.41 1.49 10.60
C ARG A 196 22.84 1.44 9.15
N PHE A 197 22.80 2.58 8.48
CA PHE A 197 23.30 2.71 7.11
C PHE A 197 24.80 2.41 7.03
N ALA A 198 25.60 2.97 7.96
CA ALA A 198 27.03 2.73 8.00
C ALA A 198 27.38 1.24 8.24
N LEU A 199 26.64 0.55 9.10
CA LEU A 199 26.82 -0.89 9.35
C LEU A 199 26.40 -1.78 8.17
N ASP A 200 25.59 -1.29 7.24
CA ASP A 200 25.13 -2.03 6.06
C ASP A 200 26.00 -1.78 4.81
N LEU A 201 27.02 -0.90 4.93
CA LEU A 201 27.95 -0.61 3.86
C LEU A 201 28.77 -1.85 3.50
N THR A 202 29.01 -2.05 2.21
CA THR A 202 29.83 -3.14 1.68
C THR A 202 30.77 -2.65 0.57
N TYR A 203 31.68 -3.51 0.12
CA TYR A 203 32.50 -3.21 -1.06
C TYR A 203 31.61 -3.02 -2.30
N PRO A 204 31.68 -1.86 -2.98
CA PRO A 204 30.69 -1.45 -3.97
C PRO A 204 30.87 -2.11 -5.35
N SER A 205 30.93 -3.45 -5.42
CA SER A 205 31.00 -4.16 -6.71
C SER A 205 29.65 -4.19 -7.44
N ALA A 206 28.54 -4.34 -6.69
CA ALA A 206 27.18 -4.36 -7.24
C ALA A 206 26.27 -3.32 -6.59
N SER A 207 26.55 -2.97 -5.32
CA SER A 207 25.83 -1.96 -4.56
C SER A 207 26.67 -1.45 -3.39
N TYR A 208 26.34 -0.26 -2.89
CA TYR A 208 27.00 0.33 -1.71
C TYR A 208 26.58 -0.30 -0.39
N THR A 209 25.38 -0.91 -0.35
CA THR A 209 24.88 -1.57 0.85
C THR A 209 24.61 -3.05 0.58
N THR A 210 24.64 -3.87 1.63
CA THR A 210 24.25 -5.28 1.53
C THR A 210 22.73 -5.43 1.35
N GLY A 211 21.94 -4.43 1.74
CA GLY A 211 20.49 -4.43 1.75
C GLY A 211 19.89 -5.16 2.95
N HIS A 212 20.71 -5.66 3.90
CA HIS A 212 20.21 -6.41 5.06
C HIS A 212 19.30 -5.57 5.96
N GLU A 213 19.75 -4.35 6.33
CA GLU A 213 18.96 -3.47 7.19
C GLU A 213 17.68 -2.98 6.50
N PHE A 214 17.75 -2.76 5.19
CA PHE A 214 16.59 -2.39 4.38
C PHE A 214 15.57 -3.55 4.33
N ASN A 215 16.01 -4.76 3.99
CA ASN A 215 15.17 -5.97 3.98
C ASN A 215 14.50 -6.19 5.34
N ARG A 216 15.27 -6.06 6.42
CA ARG A 216 14.77 -6.18 7.80
C ARG A 216 13.72 -5.13 8.13
N GLY A 217 13.88 -3.89 7.60
CA GLY A 217 12.91 -2.82 7.76
C GLY A 217 11.57 -3.14 7.12
N ILE A 218 11.59 -3.56 5.86
CA ILE A 218 10.39 -3.94 5.10
C ILE A 218 9.74 -5.20 5.71
N PHE A 219 10.53 -6.22 6.03
CA PHE A 219 10.01 -7.45 6.64
C PHE A 219 9.35 -7.19 8.01
N LYS A 220 9.90 -6.29 8.84
CA LYS A 220 9.26 -5.90 10.10
C LYS A 220 7.91 -5.19 9.93
N ALA A 221 7.71 -4.53 8.78
CA ALA A 221 6.45 -3.85 8.48
C ALA A 221 5.40 -4.81 7.89
N LEU A 222 5.81 -5.73 7.03
CA LEU A 222 4.90 -6.59 6.25
C LEU A 222 4.85 -8.05 6.75
N GLY A 223 5.91 -8.53 7.40
CA GLY A 223 6.00 -9.92 7.85
C GLY A 223 6.03 -10.91 6.69
N ASP A 224 5.42 -12.05 6.90
CA ASP A 224 5.25 -13.16 5.96
C ASP A 224 3.97 -13.05 5.11
N THR A 225 3.29 -11.90 5.14
CA THR A 225 2.05 -11.66 4.40
C THR A 225 2.29 -11.77 2.90
N GLN A 226 1.38 -12.44 2.21
CA GLN A 226 1.38 -12.52 0.74
C GLN A 226 0.49 -11.42 0.16
N MET A 227 0.79 -10.95 -1.05
CA MET A 227 0.04 -9.86 -1.68
C MET A 227 -1.41 -10.22 -1.94
N GLU A 228 -1.69 -11.47 -2.29
CA GLU A 228 -3.04 -12.00 -2.49
C GLU A 228 -3.88 -12.09 -1.21
N ASP A 229 -3.25 -11.97 -0.02
CA ASP A 229 -3.93 -11.94 1.27
C ASP A 229 -4.29 -10.50 1.71
N PHE A 230 -3.93 -9.49 0.92
CA PHE A 230 -4.29 -8.10 1.22
C PHE A 230 -5.79 -7.86 1.08
N TRP A 231 -6.32 -6.97 1.92
CA TRP A 231 -7.74 -6.68 1.94
C TRP A 231 -8.25 -6.00 0.66
N LEU A 232 -7.42 -5.11 0.09
CA LEU A 232 -7.65 -4.53 -1.23
C LEU A 232 -6.81 -5.26 -2.28
N GLU A 233 -7.32 -5.31 -3.51
CA GLU A 233 -6.54 -5.75 -4.66
C GLU A 233 -5.32 -4.84 -4.81
N TYR A 234 -4.14 -5.45 -4.93
CA TYR A 234 -2.87 -4.74 -4.90
C TYR A 234 -1.91 -5.26 -5.96
N TYR A 235 -1.10 -4.37 -6.50
CA TYR A 235 0.08 -4.73 -7.28
C TYR A 235 1.24 -3.77 -7.03
N CYS A 236 2.46 -4.23 -7.26
CA CYS A 236 3.64 -3.41 -7.44
C CYS A 236 4.35 -3.78 -8.73
N ASN A 237 5.12 -2.85 -9.29
CA ASN A 237 5.93 -3.12 -10.48
C ASN A 237 7.41 -3.16 -10.15
N THR A 238 8.16 -3.90 -10.98
CA THR A 238 9.62 -3.97 -10.98
C THR A 238 10.14 -3.87 -12.39
N THR A 239 11.40 -3.50 -12.53
CA THR A 239 12.15 -3.58 -13.78
C THR A 239 12.94 -4.87 -13.79
N ASN A 240 12.59 -5.83 -14.67
CA ASN A 240 13.35 -7.05 -14.88
C ASN A 240 14.46 -6.77 -15.88
N ILE A 241 15.69 -6.62 -15.39
CA ILE A 241 16.85 -6.32 -16.25
C ILE A 241 17.38 -7.54 -17.00
N SER A 242 17.03 -8.76 -16.58
CA SER A 242 17.36 -9.98 -17.31
C SER A 242 16.47 -10.19 -18.55
N LYS A 243 15.21 -9.71 -18.49
CA LYS A 243 14.21 -9.84 -19.55
C LYS A 243 13.89 -8.51 -20.25
N SER A 244 14.53 -7.40 -19.85
CA SER A 244 14.37 -6.05 -20.41
C SER A 244 12.91 -5.60 -20.50
N ARG A 245 12.14 -5.80 -19.41
CA ARG A 245 10.71 -5.43 -19.34
C ARG A 245 10.25 -5.05 -17.94
N ALA A 246 9.13 -4.34 -17.87
CA ALA A 246 8.39 -4.18 -16.62
C ALA A 246 7.69 -5.49 -16.24
N GLU A 247 7.68 -5.81 -14.95
CA GLU A 247 6.89 -6.91 -14.40
C GLU A 247 5.98 -6.37 -13.29
N PHE A 248 4.72 -6.86 -13.29
CA PHE A 248 3.71 -6.49 -12.30
C PHE A 248 3.45 -7.68 -11.40
N HIS A 249 3.62 -7.49 -10.11
CA HIS A 249 3.48 -8.53 -9.09
C HIS A 249 2.20 -8.31 -8.31
N THR A 250 1.35 -9.34 -8.29
CA THR A 250 0.05 -9.35 -7.59
C THR A 250 -0.06 -10.47 -6.57
N SER A 251 0.95 -11.33 -6.48
CA SER A 251 0.97 -12.51 -5.61
C SER A 251 2.38 -12.81 -5.10
N GLY A 252 2.47 -13.63 -4.06
CA GLY A 252 3.71 -14.01 -3.41
C GLY A 252 4.06 -13.12 -2.22
N TYR A 253 5.25 -13.35 -1.63
CA TYR A 253 5.69 -12.62 -0.44
C TYR A 253 5.81 -11.12 -0.70
N ALA A 254 4.93 -10.33 -0.09
CA ALA A 254 4.82 -8.90 -0.30
C ALA A 254 6.15 -8.17 -0.05
N TRP A 255 6.82 -8.46 1.09
CA TRP A 255 8.08 -7.81 1.44
C TRP A 255 9.15 -7.96 0.36
N ARG A 256 9.16 -9.11 -0.33
CA ARG A 256 10.18 -9.45 -1.32
C ARG A 256 10.04 -8.62 -2.60
N TYR A 257 8.84 -8.59 -3.18
CA TYR A 257 8.58 -7.83 -4.41
C TYR A 257 8.54 -6.32 -4.19
N ILE A 258 8.05 -5.88 -3.02
CA ILE A 258 8.10 -4.46 -2.64
C ILE A 258 9.55 -4.01 -2.47
N ARG A 259 10.39 -4.84 -1.83
CA ARG A 259 11.82 -4.58 -1.73
C ARG A 259 12.46 -4.50 -3.11
N ALA A 260 12.10 -5.38 -4.05
CA ALA A 260 12.59 -5.32 -5.43
C ALA A 260 12.18 -4.02 -6.11
N SER A 261 10.90 -3.62 -5.97
CA SER A 261 10.38 -2.34 -6.48
C SER A 261 11.08 -1.10 -5.91
N MET A 262 11.73 -1.22 -4.75
CA MET A 262 12.49 -0.15 -4.10
C MET A 262 14.00 -0.25 -4.31
N SER A 263 14.47 -1.13 -5.16
CA SER A 263 15.91 -1.40 -5.40
C SER A 263 16.50 -0.41 -6.40
N LEU A 264 16.91 0.76 -5.94
CA LEU A 264 17.68 1.68 -6.76
C LEU A 264 19.06 1.09 -7.06
N ALA A 265 19.42 1.04 -8.35
CA ALA A 265 20.70 0.50 -8.80
C ALA A 265 21.90 1.22 -8.15
N GLY A 266 22.88 0.45 -7.73
CA GLY A 266 24.04 0.96 -7.01
C GLY A 266 23.80 1.23 -5.51
N LEU A 267 22.59 1.55 -5.08
CA LEU A 267 22.29 1.72 -3.65
C LEU A 267 21.99 0.37 -2.99
N LEU A 268 21.11 -0.42 -3.60
CA LEU A 268 20.72 -1.75 -3.15
C LEU A 268 21.02 -2.79 -4.21
N PRO A 269 21.40 -4.01 -3.82
CA PRO A 269 21.62 -5.09 -4.79
C PRO A 269 20.28 -5.47 -5.46
N PRO A 270 20.29 -5.86 -6.76
CA PRO A 270 19.12 -6.42 -7.41
C PRO A 270 18.55 -7.61 -6.64
N LEU A 271 17.23 -7.76 -6.63
CA LEU A 271 16.63 -8.98 -6.12
C LEU A 271 16.67 -10.07 -7.18
N CYS A 272 17.18 -11.25 -6.81
CA CYS A 272 17.12 -12.41 -7.68
C CYS A 272 15.84 -13.20 -7.44
N ASP A 273 15.06 -13.41 -8.50
CA ASP A 273 13.82 -14.17 -8.48
C ASP A 273 13.73 -15.05 -9.72
N GLU A 274 13.61 -16.37 -9.52
CA GLU A 274 13.56 -17.39 -10.59
C GLU A 274 14.63 -17.17 -11.69
N GLY A 275 15.85 -16.84 -11.28
CA GLY A 275 16.98 -16.58 -12.20
C GLY A 275 16.97 -15.21 -12.89
N SER A 276 15.99 -14.36 -12.62
CA SER A 276 15.91 -12.99 -13.11
C SER A 276 16.35 -11.98 -12.05
N MET A 277 16.93 -10.88 -12.49
CA MET A 277 17.31 -9.75 -11.63
C MET A 277 16.25 -8.64 -11.71
N LEU A 278 15.68 -8.30 -10.56
CA LEU A 278 14.65 -7.28 -10.42
C LEU A 278 15.21 -6.04 -9.73
N LEU A 279 14.90 -4.88 -10.30
CA LEU A 279 15.23 -3.55 -9.80
C LEU A 279 13.97 -2.70 -9.64
N ASP A 280 14.17 -1.44 -9.21
CA ASP A 280 13.10 -0.45 -9.00
C ASP A 280 12.21 -0.31 -10.24
N GLY A 281 10.91 -0.33 -10.03
CA GLY A 281 9.94 -0.20 -11.10
C GLY A 281 9.95 1.17 -11.79
N GLY A 282 10.43 2.20 -11.09
CA GLY A 282 10.53 3.56 -11.61
C GLY A 282 11.44 3.73 -12.82
N TYR A 283 12.31 2.78 -13.11
CA TYR A 283 13.13 2.82 -14.33
C TYR A 283 12.33 2.64 -15.63
N ILE A 284 11.14 2.04 -15.58
CA ILE A 284 10.29 1.86 -16.77
C ILE A 284 9.01 2.67 -16.65
N ASP A 285 8.33 2.58 -15.51
CA ASP A 285 7.06 3.26 -15.28
C ASP A 285 6.93 3.62 -13.78
N ASN A 286 7.14 4.89 -13.48
CA ASN A 286 7.07 5.40 -12.11
C ASN A 286 5.64 5.68 -11.63
N LEU A 287 4.66 5.78 -12.55
CA LEU A 287 3.26 6.07 -12.23
C LEU A 287 2.33 5.22 -13.10
N THR A 288 2.11 3.99 -12.69
CA THR A 288 1.55 2.87 -13.46
C THR A 288 0.05 2.99 -13.78
N VAL A 289 -0.39 4.18 -14.22
CA VAL A 289 -1.79 4.49 -14.55
C VAL A 289 -2.30 3.63 -15.70
N SER A 290 -1.46 3.41 -16.72
CA SER A 290 -1.81 2.57 -17.87
C SER A 290 -2.14 1.14 -17.46
N HIS A 291 -1.36 0.56 -16.56
CA HIS A 291 -1.63 -0.78 -16.02
C HIS A 291 -2.93 -0.82 -15.21
N MET A 292 -3.13 0.16 -14.31
CA MET A 292 -4.36 0.30 -13.52
C MET A 292 -5.60 0.40 -14.42
N LYS A 293 -5.52 1.18 -15.49
CA LYS A 293 -6.59 1.30 -16.48
C LYS A 293 -6.86 -0.02 -17.20
N GLY A 294 -5.81 -0.75 -17.55
CA GLY A 294 -5.90 -2.09 -18.13
C GLY A 294 -6.61 -3.11 -17.24
N LEU A 295 -6.58 -2.93 -15.92
CA LEU A 295 -7.33 -3.74 -14.95
C LEU A 295 -8.83 -3.38 -14.91
N GLY A 296 -9.29 -2.42 -15.72
CA GLY A 296 -10.69 -2.02 -15.81
C GLY A 296 -11.15 -1.05 -14.72
N VAL A 297 -10.25 -0.24 -14.21
CA VAL A 297 -10.55 0.83 -13.24
C VAL A 297 -11.08 2.06 -13.97
N ASP A 298 -12.16 2.65 -13.45
CA ASP A 298 -12.84 3.79 -14.06
C ASP A 298 -12.14 5.11 -13.73
N ILE A 299 -11.99 5.40 -12.44
CA ILE A 299 -11.34 6.61 -11.92
C ILE A 299 -10.05 6.22 -11.21
N ILE A 300 -8.96 6.91 -11.52
CA ILE A 300 -7.64 6.63 -10.98
C ILE A 300 -7.08 7.90 -10.34
N PHE A 301 -6.87 7.88 -9.03
CA PHE A 301 -6.07 8.89 -8.34
C PHE A 301 -4.60 8.51 -8.46
N ALA A 302 -3.81 9.33 -9.11
CA ALA A 302 -2.40 9.10 -9.36
C ALA A 302 -1.56 10.13 -8.61
N ILE A 303 -0.86 9.68 -7.55
CA ILE A 303 -0.05 10.55 -6.70
C ILE A 303 1.41 10.44 -7.11
N ASP A 304 1.89 11.49 -7.77
CA ASP A 304 3.28 11.61 -8.21
C ASP A 304 4.15 12.30 -7.15
N VAL A 305 5.20 11.62 -6.74
CA VAL A 305 6.23 12.12 -5.82
C VAL A 305 7.64 11.95 -6.41
N GLY A 306 7.71 11.77 -7.73
CA GLY A 306 8.95 11.63 -8.48
C GLY A 306 9.81 12.89 -8.48
N ALA A 307 10.99 12.80 -9.08
CA ALA A 307 11.83 13.95 -9.35
C ALA A 307 11.18 14.86 -10.43
N LEU A 308 11.57 16.10 -10.45
CA LEU A 308 11.35 17.02 -11.58
C LEU A 308 12.67 17.34 -12.24
N ASP A 309 12.58 18.04 -13.35
CA ASP A 309 13.74 18.68 -13.96
C ASP A 309 14.38 19.64 -12.95
N ASP A 310 15.70 19.66 -12.95
CA ASP A 310 16.48 20.50 -12.05
C ASP A 310 17.58 21.18 -12.89
N ASP A 311 17.31 22.42 -13.22
CA ASP A 311 18.21 23.28 -13.99
C ASP A 311 19.27 23.94 -13.13
N THR A 312 19.47 23.52 -11.86
CA THR A 312 20.49 24.05 -10.96
C THR A 312 21.88 23.80 -11.55
N PRO A 313 22.67 24.85 -11.83
CA PRO A 313 24.02 24.68 -12.41
C PRO A 313 24.91 23.87 -11.49
N GLN A 314 25.55 22.83 -12.03
CA GLN A 314 26.53 22.01 -11.33
C GLN A 314 27.95 22.45 -11.75
N THR A 315 28.82 22.75 -10.80
CA THR A 315 30.11 23.39 -11.04
C THR A 315 31.32 22.63 -10.49
N TYR A 316 31.22 21.29 -10.38
CA TYR A 316 32.34 20.49 -9.86
C TYR A 316 33.34 20.00 -10.92
N GLY A 317 33.21 20.42 -12.20
CA GLY A 317 34.13 20.09 -13.31
C GLY A 317 33.96 18.67 -13.86
N ASP A 318 34.97 18.19 -14.60
CA ASP A 318 34.93 16.91 -15.32
C ASP A 318 35.24 15.71 -14.40
N SER A 319 35.74 15.93 -13.21
CA SER A 319 36.08 14.89 -12.25
C SER A 319 35.63 15.27 -10.84
N LEU A 320 35.19 14.29 -10.04
CA LEU A 320 34.71 14.50 -8.69
C LEU A 320 35.38 13.54 -7.71
N SER A 321 36.08 14.09 -6.71
CA SER A 321 36.59 13.30 -5.58
C SER A 321 35.46 13.00 -4.58
N GLY A 322 35.17 11.73 -4.33
CA GLY A 322 34.19 11.32 -3.34
C GLY A 322 34.55 11.77 -1.91
N ALA A 323 35.83 11.78 -1.57
CA ALA A 323 36.31 12.30 -0.28
C ALA A 323 36.05 13.81 -0.15
N TRP A 324 36.32 14.58 -1.21
CA TRP A 324 35.99 16.01 -1.23
C TRP A 324 34.48 16.26 -1.09
N ALA A 325 33.67 15.55 -1.85
CA ALA A 325 32.20 15.66 -1.81
C ALA A 325 31.65 15.36 -0.40
N PHE A 326 32.22 14.33 0.25
CA PHE A 326 31.88 13.99 1.63
C PHE A 326 32.23 15.12 2.61
N VAL A 327 33.48 15.63 2.57
CA VAL A 327 33.93 16.73 3.43
C VAL A 327 33.12 18.00 3.17
N ASN A 328 32.85 18.33 1.89
CA ASN A 328 32.09 19.51 1.50
C ASN A 328 30.67 19.50 2.13
N ARG A 329 30.00 18.34 2.10
CA ARG A 329 28.65 18.17 2.62
C ARG A 329 28.54 18.40 4.13
N TRP A 330 29.58 18.06 4.88
CA TRP A 330 29.62 18.22 6.35
C TRP A 330 30.32 19.52 6.82
N ASN A 331 30.85 20.33 5.90
CA ASN A 331 31.49 21.58 6.20
C ASN A 331 30.49 22.75 6.18
N PRO A 332 30.06 23.28 7.33
CA PRO A 332 29.08 24.37 7.39
C PRO A 332 29.65 25.71 6.82
N PHE A 333 30.95 25.79 6.58
CA PHE A 333 31.63 26.96 6.03
C PHE A 333 31.94 26.84 4.53
N SER A 334 31.49 25.77 3.88
CA SER A 334 31.71 25.60 2.45
C SER A 334 30.80 26.53 1.65
N SER A 335 31.41 27.29 0.75
CA SER A 335 30.69 28.11 -0.25
C SER A 335 30.33 27.33 -1.53
N HIS A 336 30.79 26.08 -1.66
CA HIS A 336 30.55 25.26 -2.83
C HIS A 336 29.22 24.48 -2.69
N PRO A 337 28.38 24.47 -3.74
CA PRO A 337 27.18 23.65 -3.74
C PRO A 337 27.55 22.16 -3.59
N ASN A 338 26.72 21.42 -2.88
CA ASN A 338 26.92 19.98 -2.73
C ASN A 338 26.60 19.27 -4.02
N PRO A 339 27.49 18.40 -4.53
CA PRO A 339 27.16 17.57 -5.68
C PRO A 339 26.03 16.60 -5.34
N PRO A 340 25.21 16.20 -6.34
CA PRO A 340 24.10 15.29 -6.12
C PRO A 340 24.58 13.94 -5.59
N THR A 341 23.81 13.35 -4.70
CA THR A 341 24.06 11.99 -4.19
C THR A 341 23.78 10.94 -5.26
N LEU A 342 24.34 9.74 -5.08
CA LEU A 342 24.02 8.59 -5.95
C LEU A 342 22.50 8.33 -6.02
N ALA A 343 21.79 8.42 -4.88
CA ALA A 343 20.34 8.22 -4.82
C ALA A 343 19.58 9.29 -5.63
N GLU A 344 20.03 10.54 -5.61
CA GLU A 344 19.47 11.62 -6.42
C GLU A 344 19.73 11.40 -7.90
N ILE A 345 20.96 11.02 -8.27
CA ILE A 345 21.28 10.68 -9.67
C ILE A 345 20.44 9.53 -10.17
N GLN A 346 20.30 8.45 -9.40
CA GLN A 346 19.47 7.30 -9.75
C GLN A 346 17.98 7.67 -9.84
N GLY A 347 17.49 8.50 -8.93
CA GLY A 347 16.12 9.01 -9.00
C GLY A 347 15.84 9.84 -10.26
N ARG A 348 16.81 10.66 -10.69
CA ARG A 348 16.72 11.41 -11.96
C ARG A 348 16.79 10.50 -13.19
N LEU A 349 17.63 9.49 -13.18
CA LEU A 349 17.69 8.48 -14.25
C LEU A 349 16.35 7.73 -14.39
N ALA A 350 15.74 7.35 -13.27
CA ALA A 350 14.41 6.75 -13.27
C ALA A 350 13.34 7.73 -13.81
N TYR A 351 13.44 9.01 -13.48
CA TYR A 351 12.56 10.03 -14.06
C TYR A 351 12.74 10.17 -15.57
N VAL A 352 13.97 10.37 -16.05
CA VAL A 352 14.28 10.50 -17.49
C VAL A 352 13.78 9.31 -18.28
N SER A 353 13.96 8.09 -17.76
CA SER A 353 13.54 6.86 -18.45
C SER A 353 12.03 6.64 -18.43
N SER A 354 11.29 7.23 -17.48
CA SER A 354 9.83 7.06 -17.31
C SER A 354 9.01 8.30 -17.67
N VAL A 355 9.64 9.40 -18.11
CA VAL A 355 8.94 10.67 -18.38
C VAL A 355 7.82 10.53 -19.42
N ASP A 356 8.06 9.77 -20.50
CA ASP A 356 7.02 9.54 -21.51
C ASP A 356 5.81 8.76 -20.98
N ALA A 357 6.05 7.80 -20.06
CA ALA A 357 4.99 7.08 -19.38
C ALA A 357 4.20 8.00 -18.45
N LEU A 358 4.90 8.89 -17.75
CA LEU A 358 4.30 9.90 -16.87
C LEU A 358 3.39 10.87 -17.64
N GLU A 359 3.85 11.41 -18.76
CA GLU A 359 3.06 12.33 -19.57
C GLU A 359 1.81 11.65 -20.17
N ARG A 360 1.93 10.41 -20.60
CA ARG A 360 0.78 9.60 -21.01
C ARG A 360 -0.19 9.37 -19.84
N ALA A 361 0.32 9.12 -18.64
CA ALA A 361 -0.51 8.93 -17.45
C ALA A 361 -1.32 10.18 -17.09
N LYS A 362 -0.73 11.38 -17.17
CA LYS A 362 -1.40 12.66 -16.91
C LYS A 362 -2.58 12.94 -17.83
N THR A 363 -2.49 12.49 -19.08
CA THR A 363 -3.51 12.74 -20.12
C THR A 363 -4.54 11.62 -20.26
N MET A 364 -4.39 10.53 -19.49
CA MET A 364 -5.27 9.36 -19.58
C MET A 364 -6.67 9.67 -19.05
N ALA A 365 -7.68 9.26 -19.80
CA ALA A 365 -9.08 9.45 -19.40
C ALA A 365 -9.40 8.76 -18.07
N GLY A 366 -9.98 9.51 -17.13
CA GLY A 366 -10.29 9.05 -15.78
C GLY A 366 -9.12 9.11 -14.78
N CYS A 367 -7.96 9.64 -15.21
CA CYS A 367 -6.83 9.90 -14.31
C CYS A 367 -7.00 11.28 -13.64
N ILE A 368 -6.94 11.27 -12.31
CA ILE A 368 -6.87 12.45 -11.47
C ILE A 368 -5.44 12.53 -10.95
N TYR A 369 -4.62 13.33 -11.63
CA TYR A 369 -3.22 13.52 -11.30
C TYR A 369 -3.04 14.44 -10.10
N MET A 370 -2.23 14.03 -9.16
CA MET A 370 -1.94 14.78 -7.92
C MET A 370 -0.43 14.85 -7.72
N ARG A 371 0.10 16.06 -7.53
CA ARG A 371 1.49 16.29 -7.15
C ARG A 371 1.55 17.27 -5.99
N PRO A 372 1.92 16.81 -4.78
CA PRO A 372 2.15 17.70 -3.64
C PRO A 372 3.41 18.56 -3.85
N PRO A 373 3.54 19.71 -3.16
CA PRO A 373 4.71 20.59 -3.25
C PRO A 373 5.88 20.01 -2.43
N ILE A 374 6.66 19.14 -3.05
CA ILE A 374 7.71 18.31 -2.41
C ILE A 374 9.12 18.60 -2.92
N ASP A 375 9.29 19.65 -3.72
CA ASP A 375 10.52 19.88 -4.48
C ASP A 375 11.72 20.24 -3.58
N ASP A 376 11.46 20.80 -2.39
CA ASP A 376 12.46 21.12 -1.38
C ASP A 376 12.96 19.91 -0.56
N TYR A 377 12.45 18.70 -0.84
CA TYR A 377 12.77 17.50 -0.07
C TYR A 377 13.61 16.50 -0.87
N GLY A 378 14.67 16.02 -0.23
CA GLY A 378 15.54 15.00 -0.81
C GLY A 378 14.94 13.59 -0.77
N THR A 379 15.45 12.71 -1.64
CA THR A 379 15.03 11.30 -1.73
C THR A 379 15.27 10.51 -0.44
N LEU A 380 16.21 10.91 0.41
CA LEU A 380 16.58 10.23 1.65
C LEU A 380 16.15 10.96 2.93
N ASP A 381 15.33 12.00 2.84
CA ASP A 381 14.91 12.84 3.99
C ASP A 381 13.88 12.14 4.91
N PHE A 382 14.08 10.87 5.20
CA PHE A 382 13.19 10.09 6.09
C PHE A 382 13.09 10.67 7.51
N HIS A 383 14.05 11.49 7.94
CA HIS A 383 14.01 12.17 9.23
C HIS A 383 12.93 13.25 9.32
N LYS A 384 12.47 13.79 8.17
CA LYS A 384 11.38 14.77 8.06
C LYS A 384 9.98 14.12 7.96
N PHE A 385 9.79 12.95 8.56
CA PHE A 385 8.57 12.16 8.42
C PHE A 385 7.30 12.94 8.76
N ASP A 386 7.29 13.57 9.94
CA ASP A 386 6.08 14.26 10.42
C ASP A 386 5.76 15.49 9.56
N GLU A 387 6.77 16.19 9.06
CA GLU A 387 6.64 17.34 8.18
C GLU A 387 6.05 16.93 6.82
N LEU A 388 6.63 15.92 6.17
CA LEU A 388 6.15 15.40 4.89
C LEU A 388 4.73 14.83 5.00
N TYR A 389 4.42 14.15 6.09
CA TYR A 389 3.07 13.66 6.35
C TYR A 389 2.06 14.80 6.46
N GLN A 390 2.35 15.86 7.23
CA GLN A 390 1.46 17.00 7.38
C GLN A 390 1.28 17.78 6.07
N LEU A 391 2.36 17.94 5.32
CA LEU A 391 2.32 18.55 3.98
C LEU A 391 1.38 17.79 3.05
N GLY A 392 1.52 16.45 2.99
CA GLY A 392 0.62 15.62 2.19
C GLY A 392 -0.84 15.68 2.65
N TYR A 393 -1.07 15.68 3.97
CA TYR A 393 -2.41 15.77 4.53
C TYR A 393 -3.09 17.10 4.20
N LYS A 394 -2.39 18.22 4.39
CA LYS A 394 -2.90 19.56 4.06
C LYS A 394 -3.20 19.69 2.57
N TYR A 395 -2.26 19.28 1.71
CA TYR A 395 -2.45 19.26 0.26
C TYR A 395 -3.68 18.44 -0.14
N GLY A 396 -3.83 17.23 0.41
CA GLY A 396 -4.96 16.36 0.15
C GLY A 396 -6.30 16.98 0.57
N GLN A 397 -6.35 17.60 1.77
CA GLN A 397 -7.56 18.29 2.23
C GLN A 397 -7.97 19.43 1.30
N GLU A 398 -7.04 20.29 0.91
CA GLU A 398 -7.29 21.39 -0.02
C GLU A 398 -7.76 20.87 -1.37
N PHE A 399 -7.09 19.85 -1.91
CA PHE A 399 -7.42 19.25 -3.20
C PHE A 399 -8.84 18.65 -3.21
N PHE A 400 -9.18 17.83 -2.22
CA PHE A 400 -10.49 17.18 -2.18
C PHE A 400 -11.62 18.12 -1.80
N ASN A 401 -11.38 19.16 -1.00
CA ASN A 401 -12.34 20.22 -0.75
C ASN A 401 -12.68 20.97 -2.05
N LYS A 402 -11.67 21.30 -2.84
CA LYS A 402 -11.88 21.94 -4.15
C LYS A 402 -12.68 21.05 -5.11
N MET A 403 -12.37 19.76 -5.18
CA MET A 403 -13.17 18.80 -5.96
C MET A 403 -14.61 18.69 -5.48
N LYS A 404 -14.83 18.74 -4.17
CA LYS A 404 -16.17 18.73 -3.58
C LYS A 404 -16.98 19.98 -3.92
N GLU A 405 -16.36 21.14 -3.86
CA GLU A 405 -16.97 22.42 -4.27
C GLU A 405 -17.35 22.44 -5.76
N GLN A 406 -16.52 21.82 -6.59
CA GLN A 406 -16.77 21.66 -8.04
C GLN A 406 -17.80 20.56 -8.36
N GLY A 407 -18.25 19.77 -7.39
CA GLY A 407 -19.20 18.67 -7.58
C GLY A 407 -18.64 17.47 -8.36
N VAL A 408 -17.31 17.35 -8.50
CA VAL A 408 -16.65 16.27 -9.27
C VAL A 408 -16.06 15.17 -8.38
N LEU A 409 -16.27 15.26 -7.07
CA LEU A 409 -15.79 14.24 -6.14
C LEU A 409 -16.52 12.91 -6.36
N PRO A 410 -15.83 11.79 -6.60
CA PRO A 410 -16.46 10.49 -6.80
C PRO A 410 -16.96 9.93 -5.46
N LEU A 411 -18.07 10.44 -4.98
CA LEU A 411 -18.74 9.99 -3.77
C LEU A 411 -19.79 8.93 -4.11
N VAL A 412 -19.91 7.93 -3.25
CA VAL A 412 -21.14 7.13 -3.18
C VAL A 412 -22.21 8.04 -2.56
N GLU A 413 -23.26 8.35 -3.30
CA GLU A 413 -24.35 9.20 -2.80
C GLU A 413 -24.88 8.63 -1.48
N GLU A 414 -24.59 9.32 -0.40
CA GLU A 414 -25.23 9.06 0.89
C GLU A 414 -26.48 9.91 1.01
N THR A 415 -27.60 9.25 1.29
CA THR A 415 -28.83 9.99 1.64
C THR A 415 -28.60 10.84 2.90
N GLU A 416 -29.26 12.01 2.97
CA GLU A 416 -29.15 12.92 4.12
C GLU A 416 -29.49 12.24 5.45
N ALA A 417 -30.37 11.24 5.43
CA ALA A 417 -30.67 10.39 6.59
C ALA A 417 -29.43 9.59 7.07
N LYS A 418 -28.61 9.07 6.17
CA LYS A 418 -27.35 8.38 6.50
C LYS A 418 -26.30 9.33 7.04
N LYS A 419 -26.20 10.55 6.48
CA LYS A 419 -25.28 11.59 7.00
C LYS A 419 -25.68 12.02 8.42
N ALA A 420 -26.97 12.17 8.70
CA ALA A 420 -27.48 12.49 10.03
C ALA A 420 -27.16 11.38 11.04
N LEU A 421 -27.36 10.12 10.65
CA LEU A 421 -27.05 8.96 11.49
C LEU A 421 -25.54 8.87 11.80
N ARG A 422 -24.68 9.15 10.85
CA ARG A 422 -23.21 9.22 11.07
C ARG A 422 -22.83 10.30 12.09
N ARG A 423 -23.47 11.48 12.05
CA ARG A 423 -23.19 12.57 12.99
C ARG A 423 -23.58 12.21 14.43
N THR A 424 -24.63 11.42 14.60
CA THR A 424 -25.10 11.01 15.93
C THR A 424 -24.32 9.82 16.51
N MET A 425 -23.75 8.96 15.65
CA MET A 425 -23.05 7.73 16.08
C MET A 425 -21.52 7.83 16.04
N ALA A 426 -20.96 8.94 15.55
CA ALA A 426 -19.50 9.13 15.58
C ALA A 426 -19.00 9.18 17.03
N PRO A 427 -18.11 8.28 17.47
CA PRO A 427 -17.54 8.38 18.80
C PRO A 427 -16.80 9.72 18.93
N ARG A 428 -17.07 10.45 20.01
CA ARG A 428 -16.31 11.67 20.32
C ARG A 428 -14.85 11.31 20.36
N ARG A 429 -14.06 11.95 19.50
CA ARG A 429 -12.59 11.79 19.49
C ARG A 429 -12.09 12.06 20.90
N ALA A 430 -11.49 11.06 21.54
CA ALA A 430 -10.57 11.32 22.62
C ALA A 430 -9.39 12.08 21.99
N SER A 431 -9.21 13.33 22.43
CA SER A 431 -8.01 14.11 22.11
C SER A 431 -6.80 13.35 22.62
N ILE A 432 -5.91 12.96 21.72
CA ILE A 432 -4.55 12.53 22.04
C ILE A 432 -3.64 13.74 21.84
#